data_b3718dd4197776c6cbf2ede3531e6e2c
#
_entry.id   b3718dd4197776c6cbf2ede3531e6e2c
#
_cell.length_a   1.000
_cell.length_b   1.000
_cell.length_c   1.000
_cell.angle_alpha   90.00
_cell.angle_beta   90.00
_cell.angle_gamma   90.00
#
_symmetry.space_group_name_H-M   'P 1'
#
loop_
_entity.id
_entity.type
_entity.pdbx_description
1 polymer ?
#
loop_
_entity_poly.entity_id
_entity_poly.type
_entity_poly.pdbx_seq_one_letter_code
_entity_poly.pdbx_strand_id
1 'polypeptide(L)'
;GCMLEAGALANSQRYAASLPPLGTGIILAVLTAVVLFGGAKRIGWTASVLVPVSAGLYLLAGGIVVFSFYDQIPEVLGKIVGGAFGLADNAGQTAGSSILNFSGISGGMTGYGMAAAIRSGVSRGVFSNEAGLGSLAVLHGMSEGKGRLRQRQEAQKQGMWAIFEVFFDTIIGCSLTAFLLLCVFPHNLTEKIDSLGGSGAVAAALAARFGNAGGIVTAACMVLFAFATILAWFYIGDQALGWLMRDVPQKRADKICILYHGGYLASVFLGCVSRMEAVWAVSDIFNGLMAVPNLAALVLLGRKVRRPER
;
A
#
# COMPACT_ATOMS: atom_id res chain seq x y z
N GLY A 1 6.25 5.27 -2.79
CA GLY A 1 5.27 5.12 -1.70
C GLY A 1 4.65 6.44 -1.27
N CYS A 2 5.40 7.39 -0.64
CA CYS A 2 4.82 8.57 0.02
C CYS A 2 3.92 9.47 -0.86
N MET A 3 4.26 9.67 -2.13
CA MET A 3 3.43 10.47 -3.05
C MET A 3 2.10 9.80 -3.37
N LEU A 4 2.07 8.46 -3.50
CA LEU A 4 0.84 7.70 -3.74
C LEU A 4 -0.10 7.79 -2.54
N GLU A 5 0.43 7.62 -1.34
CA GLU A 5 -0.33 7.72 -0.11
C GLU A 5 -0.89 9.13 0.11
N ALA A 6 -0.07 10.14 -0.13
CA ALA A 6 -0.48 11.53 -0.04
C ALA A 6 -1.59 11.86 -1.06
N GLY A 7 -1.47 11.37 -2.29
CA GLY A 7 -2.49 11.56 -3.34
C GLY A 7 -3.79 10.81 -3.04
N ALA A 8 -3.71 9.56 -2.58
CA ALA A 8 -4.88 8.77 -2.18
C ALA A 8 -5.62 9.42 -1.00
N LEU A 9 -4.87 9.95 -0.02
CA LEU A 9 -5.42 10.71 1.09
C LEU A 9 -6.12 11.99 0.60
N ALA A 10 -5.48 12.77 -0.29
CA ALA A 10 -6.07 13.99 -0.83
C ALA A 10 -7.38 13.72 -1.58
N ASN A 11 -7.45 12.64 -2.36
CA ASN A 11 -8.68 12.22 -3.04
C ASN A 11 -9.79 11.83 -2.05
N SER A 12 -9.46 11.08 -0.99
CA SER A 12 -10.42 10.71 0.05
C SER A 12 -10.95 11.94 0.81
N GLN A 13 -10.08 12.88 1.16
CA GLN A 13 -10.47 14.11 1.85
C GLN A 13 -11.31 15.03 0.96
N ARG A 14 -11.02 15.09 -0.33
CA ARG A 14 -11.84 15.82 -1.31
C ARG A 14 -13.27 15.25 -1.36
N TYR A 15 -13.41 13.93 -1.36
CA TYR A 15 -14.70 13.26 -1.39
C TYR A 15 -15.50 13.46 -0.08
N ALA A 16 -14.85 13.26 1.07
CA ALA A 16 -15.52 13.23 2.36
C ALA A 16 -15.74 14.63 2.99
N ALA A 17 -14.78 15.53 2.81
CA ALA A 17 -14.75 16.83 3.51
C ALA A 17 -14.66 18.03 2.57
N SER A 18 -14.71 17.81 1.26
CA SER A 18 -14.55 18.86 0.22
C SER A 18 -13.28 19.69 0.39
N LEU A 19 -12.24 19.14 1.01
CA LEU A 19 -10.97 19.81 1.21
C LEU A 19 -10.19 19.89 -0.10
N PRO A 20 -9.63 21.05 -0.47
CA PRO A 20 -8.82 21.16 -1.66
C PRO A 20 -7.50 20.40 -1.48
N PRO A 21 -6.98 19.74 -2.55
CA PRO A 21 -5.72 18.98 -2.49
C PRO A 21 -4.53 19.80 -1.96
N LEU A 22 -4.49 21.09 -2.29
CA LEU A 22 -3.46 22.02 -1.81
C LEU A 22 -3.50 22.16 -0.28
N GLY A 23 -4.69 22.34 0.30
CA GLY A 23 -4.85 22.43 1.77
C GLY A 23 -4.47 21.15 2.46
N THR A 24 -4.93 20.01 1.93
CA THR A 24 -4.55 18.67 2.43
C THR A 24 -3.04 18.48 2.38
N GLY A 25 -2.38 18.85 1.28
CA GLY A 25 -0.93 18.75 1.10
C GLY A 25 -0.15 19.59 2.11
N ILE A 26 -0.56 20.81 2.39
CA ILE A 26 0.10 21.66 3.39
C ILE A 26 -0.06 21.07 4.79
N ILE A 27 -1.27 20.68 5.18
CA ILE A 27 -1.55 20.09 6.50
C ILE A 27 -0.71 18.82 6.68
N LEU A 28 -0.72 17.94 5.68
CA LEU A 28 0.00 16.67 5.72
C LEU A 28 1.52 16.88 5.82
N ALA A 29 2.07 17.80 5.03
CA ALA A 29 3.50 18.12 5.07
C ALA A 29 3.92 18.70 6.43
N VAL A 30 3.10 19.59 7.02
CA VAL A 30 3.38 20.16 8.36
C VAL A 30 3.30 19.08 9.44
N LEU A 31 2.26 18.24 9.44
CA LEU A 31 2.13 17.13 10.40
C LEU A 31 3.30 16.16 10.29
N THR A 32 3.68 15.81 9.05
CA THR A 32 4.85 14.96 8.78
C THR A 32 6.10 15.61 9.36
N ALA A 33 6.37 16.89 9.08
CA ALA A 33 7.52 17.61 9.59
C ALA A 33 7.58 17.58 11.14
N VAL A 34 6.46 17.85 11.82
CA VAL A 34 6.38 17.83 13.29
C VAL A 34 6.76 16.48 13.87
N VAL A 35 6.36 15.37 13.23
CA VAL A 35 6.73 14.03 13.71
C VAL A 35 8.18 13.72 13.40
N LEU A 36 8.68 14.08 12.21
CA LEU A 36 10.05 13.84 11.79
C LEU A 36 11.09 14.53 12.70
N PHE A 37 10.84 15.75 13.14
CA PHE A 37 11.70 16.45 14.11
C PHE A 37 11.82 15.72 15.47
N GLY A 38 10.90 14.79 15.76
CA GLY A 38 10.97 13.94 16.96
C GLY A 38 11.83 12.69 16.82
N GLY A 39 12.39 12.44 15.63
CA GLY A 39 13.27 11.30 15.33
C GLY A 39 12.60 9.93 15.30
N ALA A 40 13.40 8.89 15.09
CA ALA A 40 12.96 7.51 14.86
C ALA A 40 12.01 6.95 15.95
N LYS A 41 12.27 7.26 17.23
CA LYS A 41 11.41 6.79 18.35
C LYS A 41 9.99 7.34 18.23
N ARG A 42 9.84 8.61 17.86
CA ARG A 42 8.54 9.25 17.71
C ARG A 42 7.81 8.70 16.48
N ILE A 43 8.51 8.48 15.38
CA ILE A 43 7.97 7.83 14.18
C ILE A 43 7.41 6.45 14.53
N GLY A 44 8.21 5.59 15.17
CA GLY A 44 7.80 4.24 15.56
C GLY A 44 6.61 4.24 16.54
N TRP A 45 6.62 5.11 17.54
CA TRP A 45 5.50 5.21 18.48
C TRP A 45 4.22 5.68 17.77
N THR A 46 4.31 6.70 16.92
CA THR A 46 3.16 7.19 16.15
C THR A 46 2.58 6.08 15.29
N ALA A 47 3.40 5.37 14.52
CA ALA A 47 2.94 4.27 13.68
C ALA A 47 2.32 3.11 14.50
N SER A 48 2.91 2.76 15.65
CA SER A 48 2.40 1.67 16.51
C SER A 48 1.00 1.93 17.09
N VAL A 49 0.59 3.18 17.18
CA VAL A 49 -0.77 3.56 17.61
C VAL A 49 -1.70 3.71 16.41
N LEU A 50 -1.27 4.41 15.36
CA LEU A 50 -2.11 4.73 14.21
C LEU A 50 -2.54 3.48 13.43
N VAL A 51 -1.61 2.56 13.17
CA VAL A 51 -1.88 1.39 12.33
C VAL A 51 -2.91 0.44 12.94
N PRO A 52 -2.83 0.00 14.21
CA PRO A 52 -3.86 -0.87 14.78
C PRO A 52 -5.23 -0.19 14.86
N VAL A 53 -5.27 1.11 15.16
CA VAL A 53 -6.53 1.86 15.24
C VAL A 53 -7.19 1.95 13.88
N SER A 54 -6.45 2.31 12.83
CA SER A 54 -6.99 2.39 11.48
C SER A 54 -7.39 1.02 10.92
N ALA A 55 -6.57 -0.01 11.16
CA ALA A 55 -6.89 -1.38 10.76
C ALA A 55 -8.17 -1.88 11.44
N GLY A 56 -8.29 -1.69 12.76
CA GLY A 56 -9.50 -2.06 13.52
C GLY A 56 -10.74 -1.32 13.01
N LEU A 57 -10.64 -0.02 12.80
CA LEU A 57 -11.74 0.80 12.28
C LEU A 57 -12.17 0.34 10.88
N TYR A 58 -11.20 0.11 9.98
CA TYR A 58 -11.47 -0.34 8.62
C TYR A 58 -12.06 -1.74 8.56
N LEU A 59 -11.51 -2.69 9.31
CA LEU A 59 -12.00 -4.07 9.36
C LEU A 59 -13.42 -4.13 9.92
N LEU A 60 -13.73 -3.37 10.97
CA LEU A 60 -15.06 -3.30 11.54
C LEU A 60 -16.07 -2.67 10.57
N ALA A 61 -15.74 -1.50 10.01
CA ALA A 61 -16.65 -0.81 9.11
C ALA A 61 -16.86 -1.59 7.80
N GLY A 62 -15.78 -2.05 7.16
CA GLY A 62 -15.84 -2.85 5.94
C GLY A 62 -16.53 -4.19 6.17
N GLY A 63 -16.24 -4.86 7.28
CA GLY A 63 -16.89 -6.12 7.68
C GLY A 63 -18.40 -5.97 7.85
N ILE A 64 -18.86 -4.90 8.52
CA ILE A 64 -20.30 -4.63 8.66
C ILE A 64 -20.97 -4.44 7.30
N VAL A 65 -20.32 -3.72 6.37
CA VAL A 65 -20.90 -3.53 5.02
C VAL A 65 -20.93 -4.85 4.27
N VAL A 66 -19.82 -5.59 4.19
CA VAL A 66 -19.77 -6.89 3.50
C VAL A 66 -20.82 -7.85 4.08
N PHE A 67 -20.96 -7.89 5.42
CA PHE A 67 -21.97 -8.72 6.06
C PHE A 67 -23.41 -8.26 5.76
N SER A 68 -23.62 -6.97 5.51
CA SER A 68 -24.94 -6.46 5.10
C SER A 68 -25.33 -6.89 3.68
N PHE A 69 -24.37 -7.31 2.87
CA PHE A 69 -24.54 -7.81 1.50
C PHE A 69 -24.15 -9.29 1.37
N TYR A 70 -24.31 -10.09 2.44
CA TYR A 70 -23.86 -11.48 2.50
C TYR A 70 -24.44 -12.35 1.37
N ASP A 71 -25.66 -12.06 0.90
CA ASP A 71 -26.33 -12.77 -0.19
C ASP A 71 -25.56 -12.67 -1.52
N GLN A 72 -24.76 -11.64 -1.69
CA GLN A 72 -23.96 -11.42 -2.91
C GLN A 72 -22.59 -12.10 -2.86
N ILE A 73 -22.14 -12.57 -1.69
CA ILE A 73 -20.82 -13.18 -1.52
C ILE A 73 -20.57 -14.36 -2.46
N PRO A 74 -21.50 -15.31 -2.64
CA PRO A 74 -21.29 -16.43 -3.56
C PRO A 74 -21.12 -15.98 -5.02
N GLU A 75 -21.89 -14.99 -5.47
CA GLU A 75 -21.77 -14.43 -6.82
C GLU A 75 -20.44 -13.69 -7.00
N VAL A 76 -20.04 -12.90 -6.02
CA VAL A 76 -18.75 -12.18 -6.02
C VAL A 76 -17.58 -13.15 -6.05
N LEU A 77 -17.61 -14.23 -5.26
CA LEU A 77 -16.60 -15.29 -5.32
C LEU A 77 -16.53 -15.93 -6.72
N GLY A 78 -17.69 -16.21 -7.32
CA GLY A 78 -17.75 -16.70 -8.68
C GLY A 78 -17.12 -15.75 -9.69
N LYS A 79 -17.37 -14.43 -9.57
CA LYS A 79 -16.76 -13.40 -10.41
C LYS A 79 -15.24 -13.30 -10.21
N ILE A 80 -14.76 -13.37 -8.97
CA ILE A 80 -13.32 -13.35 -8.67
C ILE A 80 -12.62 -14.57 -9.27
N VAL A 81 -13.14 -15.77 -9.02
CA VAL A 81 -12.57 -17.01 -9.55
C VAL A 81 -12.68 -17.06 -11.07
N GLY A 82 -13.85 -16.74 -11.62
CA GLY A 82 -14.08 -16.68 -13.08
C GLY A 82 -13.15 -15.70 -13.77
N GLY A 83 -12.95 -14.51 -13.20
CA GLY A 83 -12.02 -13.51 -13.72
C GLY A 83 -10.55 -13.94 -13.63
N ALA A 84 -10.15 -14.62 -12.54
CA ALA A 84 -8.79 -15.11 -12.36
C ALA A 84 -8.42 -16.20 -13.38
N PHE A 85 -9.36 -17.06 -13.72
CA PHE A 85 -9.14 -18.15 -14.69
C PHE A 85 -9.63 -17.84 -16.12
N GLY A 86 -10.08 -16.61 -16.37
CA GLY A 86 -10.59 -16.21 -17.68
C GLY A 86 -11.88 -16.91 -18.09
N LEU A 87 -12.63 -17.45 -17.12
CA LEU A 87 -13.88 -18.19 -17.33
C LEU A 87 -15.11 -17.26 -17.36
N ALA A 88 -14.92 -15.94 -17.32
CA ALA A 88 -16.02 -14.99 -17.34
C ALA A 88 -16.71 -15.01 -18.70
N ASP A 89 -17.94 -15.49 -18.71
CA ASP A 89 -18.83 -15.52 -19.88
C ASP A 89 -19.07 -14.10 -20.44
N ASN A 90 -19.37 -14.05 -21.74
CA ASN A 90 -19.55 -12.86 -22.59
C ASN A 90 -20.63 -11.84 -22.15
N ALA A 91 -21.12 -11.89 -20.93
CA ALA A 91 -22.24 -11.06 -20.44
C ALA A 91 -21.84 -10.00 -19.41
N GLY A 92 -20.58 -9.89 -19.00
CA GLY A 92 -20.15 -8.88 -18.05
C GLY A 92 -18.76 -8.36 -18.37
N GLN A 93 -18.66 -7.06 -18.63
CA GLN A 93 -17.37 -6.37 -18.71
C GLN A 93 -16.61 -6.60 -17.41
N THR A 94 -15.66 -7.53 -17.44
CA THR A 94 -14.74 -7.73 -16.33
C THR A 94 -13.91 -6.46 -16.13
N ALA A 95 -13.74 -6.04 -14.89
CA ALA A 95 -12.98 -4.85 -14.49
C ALA A 95 -11.52 -4.79 -15.02
N GLY A 96 -11.05 -5.86 -15.67
CA GLY A 96 -9.77 -5.92 -16.37
C GLY A 96 -9.82 -5.53 -17.85
N SER A 97 -10.98 -5.40 -18.47
CA SER A 97 -11.09 -5.12 -19.92
C SER A 97 -10.98 -3.63 -20.26
N SER A 98 -11.21 -2.74 -19.30
CA SER A 98 -11.10 -1.29 -19.54
C SER A 98 -9.66 -0.79 -19.67
N ILE A 99 -8.65 -1.55 -19.21
CA ILE A 99 -7.25 -1.17 -19.33
C ILE A 99 -6.66 -1.57 -20.70
N LEU A 100 -7.33 -2.48 -21.41
CA LEU A 100 -6.86 -2.96 -22.71
C LEU A 100 -8.06 -3.16 -23.65
N ASN A 101 -8.44 -2.11 -24.38
CA ASN A 101 -9.28 -2.21 -25.55
C ASN A 101 -8.61 -3.10 -26.62
N PHE A 102 -8.80 -4.40 -26.52
CA PHE A 102 -8.41 -5.35 -27.55
C PHE A 102 -9.60 -6.20 -27.94
N SER A 103 -10.42 -5.64 -28.79
CA SER A 103 -11.49 -6.34 -29.49
C SER A 103 -10.94 -7.23 -30.59
N GLY A 104 -11.12 -8.51 -30.46
CA GLY A 104 -11.03 -9.46 -31.54
C GLY A 104 -9.95 -10.51 -31.37
N ILE A 105 -10.38 -11.67 -30.92
CA ILE A 105 -9.98 -13.03 -31.34
C ILE A 105 -10.44 -14.01 -30.24
N SER A 106 -11.46 -14.77 -30.52
CA SER A 106 -12.22 -15.60 -29.55
C SER A 106 -11.50 -16.86 -29.03
N GLY A 107 -10.30 -17.15 -29.44
CA GLY A 107 -9.54 -18.33 -28.95
C GLY A 107 -8.32 -18.01 -28.09
N GLY A 108 -7.83 -16.76 -28.16
CA GLY A 108 -6.68 -16.28 -27.35
C GLY A 108 -7.09 -15.45 -26.14
N MET A 109 -8.37 -15.11 -25.99
CA MET A 109 -8.86 -14.18 -24.97
C MET A 109 -8.78 -14.73 -23.54
N THR A 110 -9.03 -16.02 -23.33
CA THR A 110 -8.95 -16.63 -21.99
C THR A 110 -7.52 -16.65 -21.47
N GLY A 111 -6.54 -17.03 -22.27
CA GLY A 111 -5.13 -17.03 -21.88
C GLY A 111 -4.58 -15.63 -21.66
N TYR A 112 -4.96 -14.67 -22.49
CA TYR A 112 -4.54 -13.27 -22.32
C TYR A 112 -5.19 -12.62 -21.09
N GLY A 113 -6.48 -12.84 -20.85
CA GLY A 113 -7.19 -12.34 -19.67
C GLY A 113 -6.59 -12.87 -18.37
N MET A 114 -6.28 -14.17 -18.33
CA MET A 114 -5.62 -14.80 -17.20
C MET A 114 -4.20 -14.22 -16.98
N ALA A 115 -3.40 -14.06 -18.03
CA ALA A 115 -2.08 -13.47 -17.94
C ALA A 115 -2.12 -12.00 -17.46
N ALA A 116 -3.09 -11.23 -17.93
CA ALA A 116 -3.32 -9.84 -17.49
C ALA A 116 -3.76 -9.79 -16.02
N ALA A 117 -4.65 -10.67 -15.58
CA ALA A 117 -5.09 -10.77 -14.19
C ALA A 117 -3.92 -11.15 -13.26
N ILE A 118 -3.12 -12.16 -13.62
CA ILE A 118 -1.94 -12.57 -12.86
C ILE A 118 -0.94 -11.40 -12.80
N ARG A 119 -0.63 -10.77 -13.93
CA ARG A 119 0.32 -9.64 -13.98
C ARG A 119 -0.14 -8.49 -13.09
N SER A 120 -1.41 -8.08 -13.18
CA SER A 120 -1.95 -6.99 -12.38
C SER A 120 -1.99 -7.37 -10.90
N GLY A 121 -2.45 -8.57 -10.56
CA GLY A 121 -2.51 -9.05 -9.18
C GLY A 121 -1.13 -9.14 -8.54
N VAL A 122 -0.14 -9.72 -9.22
CA VAL A 122 1.23 -9.82 -8.73
C VAL A 122 1.85 -8.43 -8.57
N SER A 123 1.71 -7.54 -9.57
CA SER A 123 2.25 -6.18 -9.50
C SER A 123 1.68 -5.40 -8.31
N ARG A 124 0.36 -5.46 -8.09
CA ARG A 124 -0.27 -4.74 -6.97
C ARG A 124 -0.02 -5.43 -5.62
N GLY A 125 0.03 -6.75 -5.57
CA GLY A 125 0.39 -7.50 -4.36
C GLY A 125 1.84 -7.23 -3.92
N VAL A 126 2.80 -7.23 -4.84
CA VAL A 126 4.19 -6.85 -4.54
C VAL A 126 4.28 -5.41 -4.04
N PHE A 127 3.51 -4.49 -4.63
CA PHE A 127 3.46 -3.10 -4.22
C PHE A 127 2.90 -2.97 -2.79
N SER A 128 1.76 -3.60 -2.49
CA SER A 128 1.09 -3.52 -1.18
C SER A 128 1.92 -4.13 -0.08
N ASN A 129 2.43 -5.35 -0.30
CA ASN A 129 3.20 -6.10 0.70
C ASN A 129 4.66 -5.66 0.80
N GLU A 130 5.15 -4.86 -0.14
CA GLU A 130 6.57 -4.53 -0.28
C GLU A 130 7.49 -5.77 -0.30
N ALA A 131 6.93 -6.95 -0.57
CA ALA A 131 7.64 -8.22 -0.57
C ALA A 131 8.65 -8.28 -1.73
N GLY A 132 9.91 -8.54 -1.39
CA GLY A 132 10.98 -8.59 -2.38
C GLY A 132 11.56 -7.22 -2.76
N LEU A 133 11.08 -6.10 -2.19
CA LEU A 133 11.62 -4.75 -2.45
C LEU A 133 12.78 -4.38 -1.51
N GLY A 134 12.91 -5.06 -0.37
CA GLY A 134 13.96 -4.81 0.63
C GLY A 134 13.56 -3.84 1.73
N SER A 135 12.47 -3.10 1.59
CA SER A 135 11.94 -2.18 2.60
C SER A 135 11.61 -2.86 3.93
N LEU A 136 10.92 -4.02 3.88
CA LEU A 136 10.66 -4.85 5.06
C LEU A 136 11.94 -5.27 5.78
N ALA A 137 13.00 -5.61 5.06
CA ALA A 137 14.27 -5.97 5.67
C ALA A 137 14.90 -4.80 6.44
N VAL A 138 14.73 -3.57 5.97
CA VAL A 138 15.19 -2.35 6.68
C VAL A 138 14.35 -2.14 7.93
N LEU A 139 13.02 -2.26 7.86
CA LEU A 139 12.13 -2.05 9.01
C LEU A 139 12.36 -3.11 10.10
N HIS A 140 12.38 -4.39 9.75
CA HIS A 140 12.59 -5.49 10.70
C HIS A 140 14.03 -5.61 11.18
N GLY A 141 15.00 -5.12 10.41
CA GLY A 141 16.41 -5.11 10.77
C GLY A 141 16.78 -4.19 11.94
N MET A 142 15.86 -3.32 12.35
CA MET A 142 16.05 -2.41 13.49
C MET A 142 15.98 -3.08 14.86
N SER A 143 15.47 -4.31 14.93
CA SER A 143 15.35 -5.04 16.20
C SER A 143 16.73 -5.48 16.69
N GLU A 144 17.24 -4.79 17.71
CA GLU A 144 18.56 -5.07 18.29
C GLU A 144 18.49 -6.17 19.36
N GLY A 145 19.01 -7.35 19.03
CA GLY A 145 19.35 -8.36 20.02
C GLY A 145 20.79 -8.18 20.54
N LYS A 146 21.00 -8.06 21.84
CA LYS A 146 22.36 -8.03 22.41
C LYS A 146 22.93 -9.46 22.48
N GLY A 147 23.99 -9.72 21.69
CA GLY A 147 24.67 -11.02 21.61
C GLY A 147 24.15 -11.94 20.50
N ARG A 148 25.03 -12.81 19.95
CA ARG A 148 24.74 -13.64 18.75
C ARG A 148 23.46 -14.51 18.86
N LEU A 149 23.23 -15.13 19.99
CA LEU A 149 22.04 -15.98 20.19
C LEU A 149 20.75 -15.14 20.20
N ARG A 150 20.76 -14.00 20.89
CA ARG A 150 19.60 -13.09 20.89
C ARG A 150 19.36 -12.47 19.51
N GLN A 151 20.40 -12.06 18.80
CA GLN A 151 20.27 -11.56 17.42
C GLN A 151 19.59 -12.57 16.51
N ARG A 152 19.96 -13.87 16.63
CA ARG A 152 19.33 -14.93 15.84
C ARG A 152 17.85 -15.13 16.20
N GLN A 153 17.53 -15.16 17.49
CA GLN A 153 16.15 -15.28 17.96
C GLN A 153 15.29 -14.08 17.53
N GLU A 154 15.82 -12.87 17.64
CA GLU A 154 15.12 -11.67 17.17
C GLU A 154 14.95 -11.68 15.64
N ALA A 155 15.94 -12.08 14.87
CA ALA A 155 15.81 -12.19 13.42
C ALA A 155 14.73 -13.21 13.01
N GLN A 156 14.65 -14.37 13.70
CA GLN A 156 13.58 -15.35 13.46
C GLN A 156 12.21 -14.78 13.82
N LYS A 157 12.09 -14.12 14.96
CA LYS A 157 10.85 -13.48 15.41
C LYS A 157 10.40 -12.39 14.44
N GLN A 158 11.32 -11.54 13.97
CA GLN A 158 11.02 -10.50 12.99
C GLN A 158 10.62 -11.11 11.63
N GLY A 159 11.25 -12.19 11.20
CA GLY A 159 10.85 -12.94 10.00
C GLY A 159 9.42 -13.50 10.10
N MET A 160 9.03 -14.00 11.27
CA MET A 160 7.64 -14.46 11.51
C MET A 160 6.65 -13.30 11.48
N TRP A 161 7.01 -12.15 12.04
CA TRP A 161 6.17 -10.94 11.94
C TRP A 161 6.00 -10.49 10.49
N ALA A 162 7.05 -10.48 9.68
CA ALA A 162 6.96 -10.12 8.27
C ALA A 162 6.01 -11.06 7.48
N ILE A 163 6.04 -12.37 7.77
CA ILE A 163 5.10 -13.33 7.19
C ILE A 163 3.66 -13.01 7.61
N PHE A 164 3.46 -12.71 8.89
CA PHE A 164 2.14 -12.36 9.42
C PHE A 164 1.60 -11.07 8.80
N GLU A 165 2.43 -10.04 8.63
CA GLU A 165 2.04 -8.78 7.99
C GLU A 165 1.57 -8.99 6.55
N VAL A 166 2.34 -9.72 5.74
CA VAL A 166 1.98 -10.03 4.35
C VAL A 166 0.68 -10.84 4.29
N PHE A 167 0.50 -11.81 5.17
CA PHE A 167 -0.74 -12.59 5.27
C PHE A 167 -1.93 -11.67 5.62
N PHE A 168 -1.77 -10.84 6.64
CA PHE A 168 -2.84 -9.95 7.12
C PHE A 168 -3.25 -8.94 6.06
N ASP A 169 -2.29 -8.29 5.42
CA ASP A 169 -2.54 -7.33 4.34
C ASP A 169 -3.27 -7.99 3.17
N THR A 170 -2.73 -9.09 2.65
CA THR A 170 -3.26 -9.69 1.41
C THR A 170 -4.55 -10.47 1.67
N ILE A 171 -4.56 -11.37 2.66
CA ILE A 171 -5.69 -12.28 2.84
C ILE A 171 -6.85 -11.61 3.57
N ILE A 172 -6.57 -10.72 4.53
CA ILE A 172 -7.64 -10.06 5.28
C ILE A 172 -7.95 -8.69 4.67
N GLY A 173 -6.97 -7.79 4.56
CA GLY A 173 -7.20 -6.40 4.14
C GLY A 173 -7.63 -6.27 2.69
N CYS A 174 -6.86 -6.84 1.76
CA CYS A 174 -7.19 -6.77 0.33
C CYS A 174 -8.47 -7.55 -0.02
N SER A 175 -8.68 -8.72 0.60
CA SER A 175 -9.92 -9.48 0.37
C SER A 175 -11.14 -8.73 0.87
N LEU A 176 -11.07 -8.13 2.07
CA LEU A 176 -12.17 -7.31 2.58
C LEU A 176 -12.49 -6.16 1.63
N THR A 177 -11.47 -5.45 1.12
CA THR A 177 -11.65 -4.35 0.16
C THR A 177 -12.29 -4.84 -1.14
N ALA A 178 -11.84 -5.99 -1.66
CA ALA A 178 -12.40 -6.58 -2.86
C ALA A 178 -13.88 -6.95 -2.68
N PHE A 179 -14.23 -7.63 -1.58
CA PHE A 179 -15.62 -7.94 -1.26
C PHE A 179 -16.45 -6.69 -1.04
N LEU A 180 -15.93 -5.71 -0.30
CA LEU A 180 -16.61 -4.44 -0.07
C LEU A 180 -17.01 -3.77 -1.38
N LEU A 181 -16.09 -3.65 -2.33
CA LEU A 181 -16.34 -2.99 -3.61
C LEU A 181 -17.25 -3.82 -4.52
N LEU A 182 -17.00 -5.12 -4.65
CA LEU A 182 -17.74 -5.99 -5.56
C LEU A 182 -19.16 -6.30 -5.07
N CYS A 183 -19.38 -6.39 -3.75
CA CYS A 183 -20.71 -6.58 -3.20
C CYS A 183 -21.58 -5.31 -3.33
N VAL A 184 -20.98 -4.13 -3.19
CA VAL A 184 -21.74 -2.87 -3.28
C VAL A 184 -21.93 -2.42 -4.73
N PHE A 185 -20.94 -2.66 -5.60
CA PHE A 185 -20.95 -2.23 -7.01
C PHE A 185 -20.80 -3.41 -7.98
N PRO A 186 -21.72 -4.38 -8.00
CA PRO A 186 -21.54 -5.62 -8.76
C PRO A 186 -21.48 -5.42 -10.29
N HIS A 187 -22.02 -4.30 -10.81
CA HIS A 187 -22.13 -4.04 -12.25
C HIS A 187 -21.43 -2.75 -12.72
N ASN A 188 -21.13 -1.82 -11.82
CA ASN A 188 -20.63 -0.49 -12.18
C ASN A 188 -19.36 -0.07 -11.41
N LEU A 189 -18.61 -1.03 -10.92
CA LEU A 189 -17.38 -0.77 -10.14
C LEU A 189 -16.35 0.04 -10.94
N THR A 190 -16.14 -0.30 -12.22
CA THR A 190 -15.19 0.40 -13.09
C THR A 190 -15.57 1.88 -13.23
N GLU A 191 -16.85 2.18 -13.53
CA GLU A 191 -17.36 3.54 -13.62
C GLU A 191 -17.16 4.32 -12.31
N LYS A 192 -17.38 3.64 -11.16
CA LYS A 192 -17.15 4.25 -9.85
C LYS A 192 -15.68 4.56 -9.58
N ILE A 193 -14.78 3.66 -9.95
CA ILE A 193 -13.34 3.87 -9.80
C ILE A 193 -12.87 5.00 -10.73
N ASP A 194 -13.34 5.03 -11.98
CA ASP A 194 -12.97 6.06 -12.95
C ASP A 194 -13.45 7.46 -12.52
N SER A 195 -14.64 7.54 -11.93
CA SER A 195 -15.23 8.82 -11.52
C SER A 195 -14.72 9.33 -10.16
N LEU A 196 -14.48 8.44 -9.19
CA LEU A 196 -14.18 8.79 -7.80
C LEU A 196 -12.72 8.49 -7.39
N GLY A 197 -12.00 7.70 -8.19
CA GLY A 197 -10.74 7.08 -7.80
C GLY A 197 -10.93 5.93 -6.83
N GLY A 198 -9.87 5.15 -6.56
CA GLY A 198 -9.96 3.95 -5.72
C GLY A 198 -10.44 4.23 -4.29
N SER A 199 -9.86 5.22 -3.62
CA SER A 199 -10.25 5.60 -2.25
C SER A 199 -11.66 6.22 -2.19
N GLY A 200 -12.07 6.96 -3.22
CA GLY A 200 -13.43 7.48 -3.36
C GLY A 200 -14.46 6.37 -3.56
N ALA A 201 -14.13 5.32 -4.33
CA ALA A 201 -14.99 4.15 -4.49
C ALA A 201 -15.19 3.40 -3.16
N VAL A 202 -14.14 3.25 -2.34
CA VAL A 202 -14.25 2.69 -0.99
C VAL A 202 -15.13 3.56 -0.09
N ALA A 203 -14.98 4.89 -0.16
CA ALA A 203 -15.83 5.82 0.59
C ALA A 203 -17.30 5.69 0.19
N ALA A 204 -17.57 5.60 -1.11
CA ALA A 204 -18.92 5.38 -1.64
C ALA A 204 -19.50 4.02 -1.23
N ALA A 205 -18.68 2.97 -1.18
CA ALA A 205 -19.09 1.65 -0.71
C ALA A 205 -19.46 1.66 0.78
N LEU A 206 -18.66 2.29 1.63
CA LEU A 206 -19.01 2.45 3.05
C LEU A 206 -20.25 3.35 3.23
N ALA A 207 -20.41 4.39 2.39
CA ALA A 207 -21.59 5.26 2.41
C ALA A 207 -22.89 4.52 2.06
N ALA A 208 -22.84 3.43 1.29
CA ALA A 208 -24.02 2.62 0.98
C ALA A 208 -24.70 2.08 2.24
N ARG A 209 -23.96 1.83 3.33
CA ARG A 209 -24.50 1.35 4.62
C ARG A 209 -24.58 2.44 5.68
N PHE A 210 -23.59 3.33 5.74
CA PHE A 210 -23.44 4.32 6.80
C PHE A 210 -23.86 5.74 6.36
N GLY A 211 -24.31 5.92 5.11
CA GLY A 211 -24.62 7.25 4.58
C GLY A 211 -23.39 8.17 4.67
N ASN A 212 -23.59 9.42 5.07
CA ASN A 212 -22.51 10.40 5.19
C ASN A 212 -21.39 9.98 6.16
N ALA A 213 -21.70 9.19 7.18
CA ALA A 213 -20.69 8.67 8.12
C ALA A 213 -19.68 7.74 7.42
N GLY A 214 -20.06 7.03 6.35
CA GLY A 214 -19.16 6.17 5.57
C GLY A 214 -18.00 6.95 4.96
N GLY A 215 -18.27 8.14 4.41
CA GLY A 215 -17.24 9.04 3.90
C GLY A 215 -16.28 9.50 5.00
N ILE A 216 -16.81 9.85 6.18
CA ILE A 216 -16.00 10.29 7.33
C ILE A 216 -15.11 9.15 7.83
N VAL A 217 -15.65 7.92 7.94
CA VAL A 217 -14.88 6.75 8.36
C VAL A 217 -13.75 6.47 7.38
N THR A 218 -14.02 6.49 6.07
CA THR A 218 -12.99 6.31 5.06
C THR A 218 -11.92 7.39 5.14
N ALA A 219 -12.32 8.64 5.27
CA ALA A 219 -11.39 9.77 5.40
C ALA A 219 -10.50 9.63 6.63
N ALA A 220 -11.07 9.22 7.78
CA ALA A 220 -10.31 8.97 8.99
C ALA A 220 -9.33 7.80 8.82
N CYS A 221 -9.76 6.67 8.27
CA CYS A 221 -8.89 5.54 7.96
C CYS A 221 -7.74 5.97 7.03
N MET A 222 -8.04 6.70 5.96
CA MET A 222 -7.03 7.15 5.00
C MET A 222 -6.01 8.11 5.62
N VAL A 223 -6.45 9.03 6.52
CA VAL A 223 -5.52 9.88 7.26
C VAL A 223 -4.55 9.04 8.11
N LEU A 224 -5.08 8.08 8.85
CA LEU A 224 -4.29 7.25 9.76
C LEU A 224 -3.32 6.33 9.01
N PHE A 225 -3.81 5.60 8.00
CA PHE A 225 -2.99 4.70 7.19
C PHE A 225 -1.94 5.43 6.36
N ALA A 226 -2.36 6.42 5.57
CA ALA A 226 -1.45 7.15 4.69
C ALA A 226 -0.38 7.90 5.50
N PHE A 227 -0.75 8.49 6.63
CA PHE A 227 0.20 9.17 7.48
C PHE A 227 1.23 8.22 8.09
N ALA A 228 0.79 7.05 8.60
CA ALA A 228 1.70 6.02 9.12
C ALA A 228 2.66 5.51 8.03
N THR A 229 2.17 5.25 6.83
CA THR A 229 2.97 4.79 5.68
C THR A 229 3.95 5.85 5.22
N ILE A 230 3.56 7.12 5.17
CA ILE A 230 4.47 8.23 4.85
C ILE A 230 5.62 8.30 5.87
N LEU A 231 5.34 8.13 7.16
CA LEU A 231 6.38 8.13 8.19
C LEU A 231 7.31 6.92 8.06
N ALA A 232 6.78 5.73 7.74
CA ALA A 232 7.57 4.52 7.51
C ALA A 232 8.51 4.67 6.30
N TRP A 233 8.02 5.18 5.18
CA TRP A 233 8.83 5.44 3.98
C TRP A 233 9.94 6.47 4.21
N PHE A 234 9.65 7.52 4.97
CA PHE A 234 10.69 8.46 5.39
C PHE A 234 11.80 7.74 6.14
N TYR A 235 11.41 6.92 7.13
CA TYR A 235 12.35 6.21 7.96
C TYR A 235 13.23 5.25 7.15
N ILE A 236 12.64 4.46 6.24
CA ILE A 236 13.39 3.55 5.35
C ILE A 236 14.44 4.32 4.55
N GLY A 237 14.05 5.44 3.95
CA GLY A 237 14.96 6.25 3.16
C GLY A 237 16.04 6.93 4.01
N ASP A 238 15.71 7.39 5.21
CA ASP A 238 16.67 7.99 6.16
C ASP A 238 17.73 6.97 6.61
N GLN A 239 17.31 5.73 6.90
CA GLN A 239 18.24 4.63 7.23
C GLN A 239 19.16 4.28 6.04
N ALA A 240 18.59 4.18 4.85
CA ALA A 240 19.35 3.90 3.64
C ALA A 240 20.37 5.02 3.35
N LEU A 241 19.95 6.28 3.51
CA LEU A 241 20.83 7.43 3.35
C LEU A 241 21.94 7.45 4.41
N GLY A 242 21.61 7.19 5.66
CA GLY A 242 22.58 7.11 6.76
C GLY A 242 23.66 6.05 6.49
N TRP A 243 23.24 4.89 5.94
CA TRP A 243 24.18 3.84 5.55
C TRP A 243 25.11 4.29 4.40
N LEU A 244 24.58 4.96 3.39
CA LEU A 244 25.37 5.49 2.26
C LEU A 244 26.34 6.59 2.70
N MET A 245 25.96 7.38 3.71
CA MET A 245 26.75 8.52 4.19
C MET A 245 27.76 8.15 5.29
N ARG A 246 27.84 6.88 5.71
CA ARG A 246 28.70 6.44 6.83
C ARG A 246 30.18 6.79 6.66
N ASP A 247 30.68 6.77 5.42
CA ASP A 247 32.09 7.04 5.08
C ASP A 247 32.30 8.49 4.58
N VAL A 248 31.27 9.34 4.61
CA VAL A 248 31.29 10.74 4.15
C VAL A 248 31.58 11.66 5.35
N PRO A 249 32.39 12.73 5.19
CA PRO A 249 32.62 13.70 6.24
C PRO A 249 31.30 14.28 6.80
N GLN A 250 31.19 14.35 8.15
CA GLN A 250 29.96 14.69 8.86
C GLN A 250 29.27 15.95 8.31
N LYS A 251 30.04 17.03 8.09
CA LYS A 251 29.49 18.30 7.54
C LYS A 251 28.82 18.18 6.19
N ARG A 252 29.25 17.22 5.34
CA ARG A 252 28.61 16.95 4.05
C ARG A 252 27.40 16.03 4.22
N ALA A 253 27.52 15.02 5.06
CA ALA A 253 26.43 14.12 5.40
C ALA A 253 25.23 14.89 5.96
N ASP A 254 25.43 15.80 6.91
CA ASP A 254 24.38 16.63 7.50
C ASP A 254 23.64 17.48 6.43
N LYS A 255 24.37 18.08 5.49
CA LYS A 255 23.76 18.85 4.40
C LYS A 255 22.90 17.98 3.49
N ILE A 256 23.37 16.78 3.17
CA ILE A 256 22.65 15.82 2.33
C ILE A 256 21.39 15.32 3.04
N CYS A 257 21.48 15.04 4.34
CA CYS A 257 20.33 14.67 5.16
C CYS A 257 19.27 15.78 5.21
N ILE A 258 19.68 17.04 5.41
CA ILE A 258 18.75 18.17 5.39
C ILE A 258 18.08 18.31 4.02
N LEU A 259 18.83 18.15 2.93
CA LEU A 259 18.29 18.19 1.58
C LEU A 259 17.29 17.05 1.33
N TYR A 260 17.60 15.83 1.80
CA TYR A 260 16.70 14.69 1.75
C TYR A 260 15.40 14.95 2.53
N HIS A 261 15.49 15.44 3.77
CA HIS A 261 14.32 15.76 4.59
C HIS A 261 13.42 16.80 3.93
N GLY A 262 14.02 17.88 3.39
CA GLY A 262 13.28 18.91 2.66
C GLY A 262 12.65 18.39 1.36
N GLY A 263 13.40 17.61 0.57
CA GLY A 263 12.91 16.97 -0.64
C GLY A 263 11.79 15.95 -0.38
N TYR A 264 11.86 15.23 0.74
CA TYR A 264 10.82 14.30 1.16
C TYR A 264 9.51 15.04 1.49
N LEU A 265 9.56 16.11 2.28
CA LEU A 265 8.39 16.93 2.60
C LEU A 265 7.78 17.56 1.34
N ALA A 266 8.63 18.04 0.43
CA ALA A 266 8.17 18.54 -0.86
C ALA A 266 7.47 17.43 -1.68
N SER A 267 7.99 16.20 -1.66
CA SER A 267 7.38 15.05 -2.34
C SER A 267 6.01 14.68 -1.75
N VAL A 268 5.83 14.77 -0.43
CA VAL A 268 4.54 14.56 0.23
C VAL A 268 3.53 15.60 -0.24
N PHE A 269 3.91 16.87 -0.27
CA PHE A 269 3.06 17.94 -0.79
C PHE A 269 2.71 17.74 -2.27
N LEU A 270 3.73 17.47 -3.11
CA LEU A 270 3.55 17.24 -4.54
C LEU A 270 2.64 16.02 -4.81
N GLY A 271 2.70 14.98 -3.98
CA GLY A 271 1.82 13.82 -4.08
C GLY A 271 0.35 14.19 -4.01
N CYS A 272 -0.03 15.15 -3.15
CA CYS A 272 -1.41 15.59 -3.01
C CYS A 272 -1.94 16.37 -4.24
N VAL A 273 -1.07 17.06 -4.97
CA VAL A 273 -1.46 17.93 -6.10
C VAL A 273 -1.16 17.30 -7.47
N SER A 274 -0.44 16.20 -7.51
CA SER A 274 -0.05 15.51 -8.75
C SER A 274 -1.16 14.62 -9.30
N ARG A 275 -1.10 14.36 -10.60
CA ARG A 275 -1.98 13.37 -11.25
C ARG A 275 -1.55 11.96 -10.85
N MET A 276 -2.49 11.18 -10.31
CA MET A 276 -2.22 9.85 -9.75
C MET A 276 -1.63 8.87 -10.78
N GLU A 277 -2.03 8.96 -12.05
CA GLU A 277 -1.53 8.08 -13.12
C GLU A 277 -0.01 8.25 -13.31
N ALA A 278 0.47 9.50 -13.30
CA ALA A 278 1.90 9.77 -13.41
C ALA A 278 2.68 9.28 -12.20
N VAL A 279 2.11 9.45 -11.00
CA VAL A 279 2.73 8.98 -9.75
C VAL A 279 2.81 7.46 -9.72
N TRP A 280 1.77 6.75 -10.18
CA TRP A 280 1.78 5.29 -10.32
C TRP A 280 2.85 4.81 -11.29
N ALA A 281 2.95 5.40 -12.48
CA ALA A 281 3.94 5.00 -13.48
C ALA A 281 5.38 5.14 -12.95
N VAL A 282 5.68 6.26 -12.28
CA VAL A 282 6.99 6.49 -11.67
C VAL A 282 7.25 5.49 -10.53
N SER A 283 6.25 5.23 -9.69
CA SER A 283 6.36 4.27 -8.59
C SER A 283 6.64 2.84 -9.06
N ASP A 284 5.98 2.39 -10.13
CA ASP A 284 6.19 1.06 -10.70
C ASP A 284 7.63 0.88 -11.21
N ILE A 285 8.23 1.93 -11.81
CA ILE A 285 9.63 1.92 -12.25
C ILE A 285 10.57 1.76 -11.03
N PHE A 286 10.38 2.57 -9.99
CA PHE A 286 11.24 2.51 -8.80
C PHE A 286 11.08 1.19 -8.04
N ASN A 287 9.89 0.63 -7.96
CA ASN A 287 9.66 -0.69 -7.38
C ASN A 287 10.43 -1.78 -8.14
N GLY A 288 10.40 -1.75 -9.48
CA GLY A 288 11.21 -2.66 -10.29
C GLY A 288 12.71 -2.52 -10.02
N LEU A 289 13.20 -1.28 -9.92
CA LEU A 289 14.61 -0.99 -9.62
C LEU A 289 15.01 -1.44 -8.20
N MET A 290 14.12 -1.38 -7.22
CA MET A 290 14.35 -1.87 -5.86
C MET A 290 14.34 -3.41 -5.79
N ALA A 291 13.45 -4.06 -6.53
CA ALA A 291 13.31 -5.51 -6.51
C ALA A 291 14.56 -6.24 -7.01
N VAL A 292 15.18 -5.76 -8.09
CA VAL A 292 16.33 -6.43 -8.71
C VAL A 292 17.52 -6.64 -7.75
N PRO A 293 18.07 -5.60 -7.09
CA PRO A 293 19.19 -5.77 -6.18
C PRO A 293 18.80 -6.57 -4.93
N ASN A 294 17.58 -6.42 -4.44
CA ASN A 294 17.12 -7.17 -3.27
C ASN A 294 16.96 -8.65 -3.55
N LEU A 295 16.37 -9.03 -4.68
CA LEU A 295 16.26 -10.44 -5.09
C LEU A 295 17.64 -11.08 -5.28
N ALA A 296 18.58 -10.34 -5.88
CA ALA A 296 19.97 -10.80 -5.99
C ALA A 296 20.59 -11.03 -4.61
N ALA A 297 20.41 -10.10 -3.68
CA ALA A 297 20.88 -10.24 -2.30
C ALA A 297 20.25 -11.45 -1.60
N LEU A 298 18.94 -11.67 -1.72
CA LEU A 298 18.24 -12.83 -1.14
C LEU A 298 18.78 -14.17 -1.67
N VAL A 299 19.04 -14.27 -2.98
CA VAL A 299 19.63 -15.49 -3.59
C VAL A 299 21.04 -15.74 -3.06
N LEU A 300 21.87 -14.71 -2.98
CA LEU A 300 23.25 -14.82 -2.49
C LEU A 300 23.30 -15.14 -0.99
N LEU A 301 22.47 -14.51 -0.18
CA LEU A 301 22.42 -14.69 1.27
C LEU A 301 21.64 -15.94 1.69
N GLY A 302 20.72 -16.42 0.87
CA GLY A 302 19.90 -17.61 1.16
C GLY A 302 20.72 -18.88 1.46
N ARG A 303 21.93 -18.98 0.90
CA ARG A 303 22.87 -20.06 1.21
C ARG A 303 23.41 -19.99 2.66
N LYS A 304 23.56 -18.79 3.23
CA LYS A 304 24.01 -18.58 4.61
C LYS A 304 22.92 -18.90 5.63
N VAL A 305 21.65 -18.64 5.28
CA VAL A 305 20.50 -18.90 6.15
C VAL A 305 20.22 -20.41 6.26
N ARG A 306 20.43 -21.17 5.18
CA ARG A 306 20.18 -22.63 5.13
C ARG A 306 21.18 -23.49 5.89
N ARG A 307 22.29 -22.95 6.35
CA ARG A 307 23.26 -23.66 7.21
C ARG A 307 23.22 -23.06 8.60
N PRO A 308 22.34 -23.54 9.51
CA PRO A 308 22.53 -23.27 10.91
C PRO A 308 23.82 -23.99 11.32
N GLU A 309 24.86 -23.22 11.62
CA GLU A 309 26.01 -23.78 12.35
C GLU A 309 25.46 -24.41 13.62
N ARG A 310 25.70 -25.71 13.74
CA ARG A 310 25.37 -26.53 14.90
C ARG A 310 26.18 -26.10 16.11
#